data_cd5da9ce5be2c6f2b7f6d34b5792adf7
#
_entry.id   cd5da9ce5be2c6f2b7f6d34b5792adf7
#
_cell.length_a   1.000
_cell.length_b   1.000
_cell.length_c   1.000
_cell.angle_alpha   90.00
_cell.angle_beta   90.00
_cell.angle_gamma   90.00
#
_symmetry.space_group_name_H-M   'P 1'
#
loop_
_entity.id
_entity.type
_entity.pdbx_description
1 polymer ?
#
loop_
_entity_poly.entity_id
_entity_poly.type
_entity_poly.pdbx_seq_one_letter_code
_entity_poly.pdbx_strand_id
1 'polypeptide(L)'
;MNATIAATDHSLPSVVLAELQKGGLSPQRLAQAEVFCPAFFARVDGSDIHLHTPVQWAAVVGGLLGFMQQRPAGRAVVRVLSPADMHAGRSLLQIVTDDMPFLIDTVSMVVSTSLQTHAVIHPVVVASRDAAGALLSLGGTAGQAESVMHFEIDRAADAAEQEQLKAQIEAALEDVRAAVNDWAAMRDKAL
;
A
#
# COMPACT_ATOMS: atom_id res chain seq x y z
N MET A 1 22.78 24.88 16.99
CA MET A 1 23.54 23.65 16.74
C MET A 1 22.56 22.67 16.09
N ASN A 2 22.48 22.69 14.75
CA ASN A 2 21.58 21.84 13.99
C ASN A 2 22.28 20.49 13.77
N ALA A 3 21.80 19.45 14.40
CA ALA A 3 22.18 18.09 14.06
C ALA A 3 21.39 17.69 12.80
N THR A 4 22.09 17.64 11.70
CA THR A 4 21.64 17.03 10.43
C THR A 4 21.42 15.54 10.70
N ILE A 5 20.15 15.11 10.78
CA ILE A 5 19.79 13.70 10.78
C ILE A 5 19.55 13.31 9.33
N ALA A 6 20.63 13.06 8.61
CA ALA A 6 20.63 12.32 7.36
C ALA A 6 21.11 10.90 7.71
N ALA A 7 20.19 10.08 8.21
CA ALA A 7 20.34 8.63 8.28
C ALA A 7 18.93 8.08 8.10
N THR A 8 18.77 7.17 7.17
CA THR A 8 17.62 6.26 7.11
C THR A 8 17.44 5.73 8.53
N ASP A 9 16.40 6.20 9.24
CA ASP A 9 16.21 5.83 10.64
C ASP A 9 15.79 4.37 10.72
N HIS A 10 16.78 3.47 10.71
CA HIS A 10 16.57 2.03 10.85
C HIS A 10 15.82 1.65 12.14
N SER A 11 15.60 2.62 13.03
CA SER A 11 14.82 2.42 14.25
C SER A 11 13.32 2.54 14.04
N LEU A 12 12.87 3.30 13.03
CA LEU A 12 11.44 3.59 12.83
C LEU A 12 10.58 2.33 12.62
N PRO A 13 10.96 1.35 11.74
CA PRO A 13 10.20 0.11 11.61
C PRO A 13 10.04 -0.63 12.94
N SER A 14 11.09 -0.66 13.76
CA SER A 14 11.06 -1.32 15.06
C SER A 14 10.18 -0.59 16.08
N VAL A 15 10.21 0.74 16.08
CA VAL A 15 9.35 1.56 16.94
C VAL A 15 7.88 1.40 16.55
N VAL A 16 7.58 1.45 15.24
CA VAL A 16 6.22 1.25 14.74
C VAL A 16 5.72 -0.17 15.05
N LEU A 17 6.58 -1.18 14.92
CA LEU A 17 6.23 -2.55 15.29
C LEU A 17 5.90 -2.68 16.78
N ALA A 18 6.67 -2.01 17.66
CA ALA A 18 6.40 -1.98 19.08
C ALA A 18 5.04 -1.29 19.40
N GLU A 19 4.66 -0.23 18.68
CA GLU A 19 3.34 0.40 18.82
C GLU A 19 2.22 -0.54 18.36
N LEU A 20 2.40 -1.27 17.26
CA LEU A 20 1.45 -2.28 16.79
C LEU A 20 1.26 -3.42 17.80
N GLN A 21 2.33 -3.85 18.47
CA GLN A 21 2.26 -4.88 19.53
C GLN A 21 1.43 -4.41 20.72
N LYS A 22 1.55 -3.16 21.14
CA LYS A 22 0.72 -2.57 22.20
C LYS A 22 -0.77 -2.58 21.85
N GLY A 23 -1.10 -2.49 20.55
CA GLY A 23 -2.47 -2.54 20.03
C GLY A 23 -3.13 -3.92 20.09
N GLY A 24 -2.45 -4.96 20.59
CA GLY A 24 -3.03 -6.30 20.81
C GLY A 24 -3.27 -7.11 19.55
N LEU A 25 -2.38 -7.03 18.56
CA LEU A 25 -2.45 -7.87 17.37
C LEU A 25 -2.41 -9.37 17.72
N SER A 26 -3.15 -10.19 16.98
CA SER A 26 -3.02 -11.65 17.08
C SER A 26 -1.61 -12.09 16.69
N PRO A 27 -1.13 -13.26 17.16
CA PRO A 27 0.20 -13.77 16.80
C PRO A 27 0.44 -13.84 15.30
N GLN A 28 -0.57 -14.24 14.52
CA GLN A 28 -0.48 -14.29 13.05
C GLN A 28 -0.30 -12.88 12.45
N ARG A 29 -1.07 -11.90 12.93
CA ARG A 29 -0.96 -10.51 12.48
C ARG A 29 0.37 -9.89 12.86
N LEU A 30 0.88 -10.24 14.02
CA LEU A 30 2.20 -9.79 14.45
C LEU A 30 3.30 -10.33 13.54
N ALA A 31 3.29 -11.63 13.21
CA ALA A 31 4.23 -12.21 12.26
C ALA A 31 4.13 -11.54 10.87
N GLN A 32 2.93 -11.19 10.41
CA GLN A 32 2.75 -10.42 9.18
C GLN A 32 3.34 -9.00 9.29
N ALA A 33 3.16 -8.34 10.43
CA ALA A 33 3.70 -6.99 10.68
C ALA A 33 5.24 -6.99 10.72
N GLU A 34 5.87 -8.01 11.28
CA GLU A 34 7.33 -8.17 11.32
C GLU A 34 7.96 -8.23 9.92
N VAL A 35 7.26 -8.78 8.95
CA VAL A 35 7.68 -8.81 7.54
C VAL A 35 7.32 -7.51 6.83
N PHE A 36 6.11 -7.01 7.05
CA PHE A 36 5.57 -5.88 6.29
C PHE A 36 6.19 -4.54 6.69
N CYS A 37 6.41 -4.29 7.99
CA CYS A 37 6.97 -3.02 8.47
C CYS A 37 8.30 -2.67 7.81
N PRO A 38 9.32 -3.53 7.82
CA PRO A 38 10.59 -3.21 7.14
C PRO A 38 10.41 -2.98 5.64
N ALA A 39 9.57 -3.77 4.96
CA ALA A 39 9.31 -3.61 3.53
C ALA A 39 8.62 -2.29 3.21
N PHE A 40 7.67 -1.86 4.04
CA PHE A 40 6.97 -0.60 3.91
C PHE A 40 7.93 0.59 4.06
N PHE A 41 8.70 0.64 5.13
CA PHE A 41 9.62 1.75 5.40
C PHE A 41 10.86 1.77 4.50
N ALA A 42 11.24 0.65 3.88
CA ALA A 42 12.30 0.63 2.87
C ALA A 42 11.94 1.42 1.59
N ARG A 43 10.67 1.79 1.42
CA ARG A 43 10.14 2.55 0.27
C ARG A 43 9.64 3.95 0.66
N VAL A 44 9.79 4.34 1.92
CA VAL A 44 9.49 5.71 2.37
C VAL A 44 10.68 6.61 2.04
N ASP A 45 10.41 7.73 1.37
CA ASP A 45 11.45 8.75 1.17
C ASP A 45 11.88 9.34 2.52
N GLY A 46 13.16 9.67 2.64
CA GLY A 46 13.70 10.22 3.88
C GLY A 46 13.03 11.54 4.31
N SER A 47 12.50 12.32 3.36
CA SER A 47 11.70 13.52 3.65
C SER A 47 10.32 13.18 4.21
N ASP A 48 9.75 12.04 3.83
CA ASP A 48 8.41 11.64 4.17
C ASP A 48 8.32 10.90 5.51
N ILE A 49 9.44 10.41 6.02
CA ILE A 49 9.51 9.74 7.34
C ILE A 49 8.92 10.61 8.46
N HIS A 50 9.09 11.93 8.36
CA HIS A 50 8.63 12.88 9.38
C HIS A 50 7.17 13.34 9.20
N LEU A 51 6.46 12.87 8.18
CA LEU A 51 5.05 13.22 7.95
C LEU A 51 4.15 12.76 9.11
N HIS A 52 4.52 11.68 9.79
CA HIS A 52 3.75 11.09 10.86
C HIS A 52 4.60 10.75 12.09
N THR A 53 3.96 10.79 13.24
CA THR A 53 4.53 10.22 14.47
C THR A 53 4.54 8.69 14.38
N PRO A 54 5.38 7.99 15.19
CA PRO A 54 5.37 6.53 15.21
C PRO A 54 3.99 5.90 15.48
N VAL A 55 3.16 6.55 16.29
CA VAL A 55 1.79 6.10 16.59
C VAL A 55 0.89 6.23 15.34
N GLN A 56 1.02 7.33 14.60
CA GLN A 56 0.29 7.52 13.34
C GLN A 56 0.75 6.53 12.27
N TRP A 57 2.07 6.31 12.15
CA TRP A 57 2.60 5.26 11.27
C TRP A 57 2.09 3.86 11.65
N ALA A 58 1.99 3.55 12.95
CA ALA A 58 1.42 2.29 13.41
C ALA A 58 -0.06 2.17 13.01
N ALA A 59 -0.83 3.24 13.08
CA ALA A 59 -2.22 3.25 12.61
C ALA A 59 -2.31 3.03 11.09
N VAL A 60 -1.45 3.68 10.29
CA VAL A 60 -1.37 3.48 8.83
C VAL A 60 -1.01 2.04 8.48
N VAL A 61 0.09 1.54 9.03
CA VAL A 61 0.59 0.18 8.74
C VAL A 61 -0.38 -0.89 9.24
N GLY A 62 -0.91 -0.74 10.46
CA GLY A 62 -1.90 -1.66 11.03
C GLY A 62 -3.21 -1.68 10.25
N GLY A 63 -3.67 -0.51 9.83
CA GLY A 63 -4.84 -0.38 8.95
C GLY A 63 -4.62 -1.05 7.60
N LEU A 64 -3.43 -0.84 6.98
CA LEU A 64 -3.09 -1.45 5.70
C LEU A 64 -2.96 -2.98 5.80
N LEU A 65 -2.30 -3.49 6.85
CA LEU A 65 -2.27 -4.92 7.17
C LEU A 65 -3.68 -5.50 7.35
N GLY A 66 -4.59 -4.74 7.97
CA GLY A 66 -6.00 -5.09 8.08
C GLY A 66 -6.69 -5.19 6.72
N PHE A 67 -6.42 -4.25 5.85
CA PHE A 67 -6.97 -4.19 4.50
C PHE A 67 -6.45 -5.32 3.60
N MET A 68 -5.19 -5.72 3.75
CA MET A 68 -4.57 -6.81 3.01
C MET A 68 -5.15 -8.21 3.34
N GLN A 69 -5.91 -8.35 4.44
CA GLN A 69 -6.35 -9.68 4.89
C GLN A 69 -7.21 -10.42 3.89
N GLN A 70 -7.96 -9.70 3.06
CA GLN A 70 -8.84 -10.31 2.07
C GLN A 70 -8.61 -9.67 0.70
N ARG A 71 -8.22 -10.48 -0.28
CA ARG A 71 -8.09 -10.07 -1.70
C ARG A 71 -8.46 -11.24 -2.61
N PRO A 72 -9.52 -11.15 -3.40
CA PRO A 72 -9.83 -12.16 -4.41
C PRO A 72 -8.68 -12.30 -5.43
N ALA A 73 -8.41 -13.53 -5.84
CA ALA A 73 -7.36 -13.80 -6.82
C ALA A 73 -7.62 -13.05 -8.13
N GLY A 74 -6.55 -12.48 -8.70
CA GLY A 74 -6.61 -11.75 -9.96
C GLY A 74 -7.36 -10.41 -9.91
N ARG A 75 -7.72 -9.90 -8.72
CA ARG A 75 -8.36 -8.60 -8.57
C ARG A 75 -7.56 -7.66 -7.69
N ALA A 76 -7.59 -6.39 -8.03
CA ALA A 76 -7.17 -5.33 -7.13
C ALA A 76 -8.25 -5.10 -6.07
N VAL A 77 -7.83 -4.74 -4.85
CA VAL A 77 -8.70 -4.13 -3.85
C VAL A 77 -8.22 -2.71 -3.62
N VAL A 78 -9.15 -1.77 -3.60
CA VAL A 78 -8.91 -0.34 -3.49
C VAL A 78 -9.77 0.24 -2.38
N ARG A 79 -9.19 1.14 -1.58
CA ARG A 79 -9.97 1.96 -0.66
C ARG A 79 -9.43 3.39 -0.61
N VAL A 80 -10.33 4.32 -0.38
CA VAL A 80 -10.02 5.72 -0.08
C VAL A 80 -10.55 6.03 1.32
N LEU A 81 -9.70 6.61 2.15
CA LEU A 81 -10.03 6.96 3.54
C LEU A 81 -9.66 8.42 3.78
N SER A 82 -10.45 9.12 4.59
CA SER A 82 -10.14 10.49 5.05
C SER A 82 -10.17 10.54 6.57
N PRO A 83 -9.18 9.95 7.28
CA PRO A 83 -9.12 9.96 8.72
C PRO A 83 -9.10 11.39 9.27
N ALA A 84 -9.78 11.63 10.39
CA ALA A 84 -9.88 12.97 10.96
C ALA A 84 -8.57 13.45 11.59
N ASP A 85 -7.75 12.51 12.03
CA ASP A 85 -6.47 12.72 12.73
C ASP A 85 -5.24 12.66 11.83
N MET A 86 -5.44 12.51 10.52
CA MET A 86 -4.34 12.56 9.55
C MET A 86 -3.77 13.97 9.40
N HIS A 87 -2.44 14.01 9.29
CA HIS A 87 -1.71 15.26 9.08
C HIS A 87 -2.26 16.04 7.85
N ALA A 88 -2.40 17.34 8.00
CA ALA A 88 -2.83 18.27 6.94
C ALA A 88 -4.19 17.95 6.29
N GLY A 89 -5.06 17.16 6.93
CA GLY A 89 -6.38 16.84 6.39
C GLY A 89 -6.33 16.08 5.06
N ARG A 90 -5.35 15.19 4.88
CA ARG A 90 -5.18 14.38 3.67
C ARG A 90 -6.12 13.18 3.64
N SER A 91 -6.31 12.63 2.46
CA SER A 91 -6.91 11.32 2.23
C SER A 91 -5.84 10.28 1.93
N LEU A 92 -6.13 9.04 2.28
CA LEU A 92 -5.30 7.88 2.00
C LEU A 92 -5.95 7.06 0.89
N LEU A 93 -5.25 6.87 -0.23
CA LEU A 93 -5.60 5.89 -1.24
C LEU A 93 -4.72 4.66 -1.01
N GLN A 94 -5.33 3.52 -0.79
CA GLN A 94 -4.62 2.26 -0.53
C GLN A 94 -5.08 1.18 -1.50
N ILE A 95 -4.13 0.44 -2.06
CA ILE A 95 -4.36 -0.55 -3.10
C ILE A 95 -3.54 -1.80 -2.78
N VAL A 96 -4.13 -2.98 -2.99
CA VAL A 96 -3.42 -4.26 -2.98
C VAL A 96 -3.79 -5.01 -4.26
N THR A 97 -2.78 -5.39 -5.04
CA THR A 97 -2.96 -6.11 -6.31
C THR A 97 -1.80 -7.06 -6.57
N ASP A 98 -1.91 -7.90 -7.58
CA ASP A 98 -0.75 -8.66 -8.08
C ASP A 98 0.33 -7.69 -8.57
N ASP A 99 1.60 -8.02 -8.33
CA ASP A 99 2.68 -7.19 -8.84
C ASP A 99 2.78 -7.28 -10.36
N MET A 100 2.76 -6.12 -11.02
CA MET A 100 2.86 -6.03 -12.47
C MET A 100 3.43 -4.65 -12.87
N PRO A 101 3.93 -4.50 -14.12
CA PRO A 101 4.38 -3.21 -14.63
C PRO A 101 3.28 -2.13 -14.65
N PHE A 102 3.67 -0.86 -14.62
CA PHE A 102 2.85 0.34 -14.84
C PHE A 102 1.84 0.71 -13.74
N LEU A 103 1.83 0.01 -12.60
CA LEU A 103 0.85 0.25 -11.53
C LEU A 103 0.93 1.68 -10.99
N ILE A 104 2.13 2.13 -10.58
CA ILE A 104 2.32 3.45 -9.98
C ILE A 104 1.99 4.56 -10.98
N ASP A 105 2.48 4.44 -12.21
CA ASP A 105 2.25 5.44 -13.25
C ASP A 105 0.75 5.58 -13.55
N THR A 106 0.05 4.45 -13.67
CA THR A 106 -1.40 4.44 -13.93
C THR A 106 -2.19 5.07 -12.78
N VAL A 107 -1.92 4.66 -11.54
CA VAL A 107 -2.61 5.23 -10.37
C VAL A 107 -2.31 6.71 -10.23
N SER A 108 -1.05 7.13 -10.39
CA SER A 108 -0.65 8.53 -10.33
C SER A 108 -1.33 9.37 -11.41
N MET A 109 -1.47 8.84 -12.62
CA MET A 109 -2.16 9.51 -13.72
C MET A 109 -3.64 9.74 -13.38
N VAL A 110 -4.33 8.73 -12.86
CA VAL A 110 -5.74 8.87 -12.46
C VAL A 110 -5.89 9.88 -11.34
N VAL A 111 -5.08 9.80 -10.27
CA VAL A 111 -5.13 10.75 -9.15
C VAL A 111 -4.89 12.18 -9.62
N SER A 112 -3.89 12.38 -10.50
CA SER A 112 -3.49 13.73 -10.97
C SER A 112 -4.53 14.45 -11.81
N THR A 113 -5.62 13.76 -12.20
CA THR A 113 -6.72 14.43 -12.93
C THR A 113 -7.51 15.43 -12.05
N SER A 114 -7.54 15.22 -10.74
CA SER A 114 -8.35 16.03 -9.82
C SER A 114 -7.70 16.32 -8.46
N LEU A 115 -6.71 15.54 -8.04
CA LEU A 115 -6.08 15.63 -6.71
C LEU A 115 -4.57 15.61 -6.83
N GLN A 116 -3.89 16.28 -5.88
CA GLN A 116 -2.44 16.25 -5.78
C GLN A 116 -2.00 15.05 -4.91
N THR A 117 -0.92 14.39 -5.34
CA THR A 117 -0.23 13.38 -4.55
C THR A 117 0.87 14.04 -3.72
N HIS A 118 0.94 13.69 -2.44
CA HIS A 118 1.91 14.22 -1.47
C HIS A 118 2.96 13.19 -1.07
N ALA A 119 2.58 11.91 -1.01
CA ALA A 119 3.50 10.81 -0.74
C ALA A 119 3.04 9.53 -1.43
N VAL A 120 4.01 8.72 -1.84
CA VAL A 120 3.77 7.39 -2.43
C VAL A 120 4.70 6.38 -1.79
N ILE A 121 4.12 5.34 -1.21
CA ILE A 121 4.87 4.23 -0.63
C ILE A 121 4.38 2.95 -1.31
N HIS A 122 5.30 2.21 -1.93
CA HIS A 122 4.96 1.07 -2.77
C HIS A 122 5.87 -0.14 -2.49
N PRO A 123 5.67 -0.85 -1.37
CA PRO A 123 6.33 -2.13 -1.16
C PRO A 123 5.74 -3.22 -2.05
N VAL A 124 6.60 -4.12 -2.53
CA VAL A 124 6.22 -5.41 -3.11
C VAL A 124 6.54 -6.48 -2.07
N VAL A 125 5.56 -7.32 -1.78
CA VAL A 125 5.70 -8.39 -0.78
C VAL A 125 5.26 -9.72 -1.36
N VAL A 126 5.86 -10.82 -0.92
CA VAL A 126 5.37 -12.15 -1.24
C VAL A 126 4.23 -12.48 -0.29
N ALA A 127 3.04 -12.72 -0.82
CA ALA A 127 1.84 -13.06 -0.06
C ALA A 127 1.37 -14.48 -0.38
N SER A 128 1.13 -15.29 0.65
CA SER A 128 0.45 -16.58 0.51
C SER A 128 -1.00 -16.40 0.92
N ARG A 129 -1.91 -16.87 0.05
CA ARG A 129 -3.36 -16.77 0.25
C ARG A 129 -4.03 -18.13 0.10
N ASP A 130 -5.16 -18.30 0.75
CA ASP A 130 -6.03 -19.46 0.49
C ASP A 130 -6.88 -19.24 -0.78
N ALA A 131 -7.65 -20.27 -1.14
CA ALA A 131 -8.52 -20.22 -2.32
C ALA A 131 -9.64 -19.15 -2.22
N ALA A 132 -9.99 -18.72 -1.01
CA ALA A 132 -10.96 -17.65 -0.78
C ALA A 132 -10.32 -16.24 -0.82
N GLY A 133 -8.99 -16.15 -0.95
CA GLY A 133 -8.24 -14.91 -0.99
C GLY A 133 -7.84 -14.39 0.40
N ALA A 134 -8.02 -15.17 1.46
CA ALA A 134 -7.58 -14.78 2.79
C ALA A 134 -6.05 -14.86 2.91
N LEU A 135 -5.43 -13.86 3.54
CA LEU A 135 -3.99 -13.80 3.73
C LEU A 135 -3.54 -14.78 4.80
N LEU A 136 -2.72 -15.76 4.42
CA LEU A 136 -2.15 -16.74 5.32
C LEU A 136 -0.82 -16.27 5.91
N SER A 137 0.10 -15.81 5.04
CA SER A 137 1.41 -15.32 5.46
C SER A 137 1.98 -14.28 4.51
N LEU A 138 2.95 -13.49 4.99
CA LEU A 138 3.79 -12.59 4.21
C LEU A 138 5.25 -13.05 4.28
N GLY A 139 6.00 -12.81 3.20
CA GLY A 139 7.39 -13.20 3.07
C GLY A 139 7.60 -14.66 2.66
N GLY A 140 8.87 -15.09 2.64
CA GLY A 140 9.24 -16.43 2.17
C GLY A 140 9.24 -16.55 0.65
N THR A 141 9.19 -17.82 0.17
CA THR A 141 9.23 -18.14 -1.27
C THR A 141 7.93 -18.80 -1.77
N ALA A 142 7.02 -19.16 -0.86
CA ALA A 142 5.76 -19.79 -1.17
C ALA A 142 4.65 -18.75 -1.20
N GLY A 143 4.34 -18.21 -2.37
CA GLY A 143 3.32 -17.19 -2.55
C GLY A 143 3.51 -16.44 -3.86
N GLN A 144 2.74 -15.40 -4.06
CA GLN A 144 2.83 -14.53 -5.22
C GLN A 144 3.28 -13.12 -4.80
N ALA A 145 4.00 -12.45 -5.68
CA ALA A 145 4.35 -11.05 -5.47
C ALA A 145 3.08 -10.19 -5.55
N GLU A 146 2.87 -9.39 -4.51
CA GLU A 146 1.79 -8.42 -4.45
C GLU A 146 2.36 -7.02 -4.26
N SER A 147 1.88 -6.10 -5.08
CA SER A 147 2.09 -4.68 -4.93
C SER A 147 1.10 -4.13 -3.91
N VAL A 148 1.64 -3.52 -2.86
CA VAL A 148 0.88 -2.78 -1.86
C VAL A 148 1.20 -1.31 -2.02
N MET A 149 0.20 -0.50 -2.36
CA MET A 149 0.39 0.91 -2.63
C MET A 149 -0.32 1.75 -1.59
N HIS A 150 0.35 2.75 -1.08
CA HIS A 150 -0.18 3.74 -0.17
C HIS A 150 0.14 5.14 -0.72
N PHE A 151 -0.89 5.90 -1.03
CA PHE A 151 -0.80 7.27 -1.47
C PHE A 151 -1.40 8.18 -0.41
N GLU A 152 -0.71 9.27 -0.11
CA GLU A 152 -1.30 10.42 0.55
C GLU A 152 -1.67 11.46 -0.50
N ILE A 153 -2.93 11.81 -0.57
CA ILE A 153 -3.50 12.69 -1.59
C ILE A 153 -4.24 13.85 -0.94
N ASP A 154 -4.58 14.86 -1.70
CA ASP A 154 -5.51 15.90 -1.26
C ASP A 154 -6.76 15.28 -0.66
N ARG A 155 -7.38 15.99 0.30
CA ARG A 155 -8.58 15.48 0.94
C ARG A 155 -9.72 15.38 -0.06
N ALA A 156 -10.22 14.19 -0.28
CA ALA A 156 -11.49 13.97 -0.96
C ALA A 156 -12.62 14.65 -0.17
N ALA A 157 -13.45 15.43 -0.88
CA ALA A 157 -14.42 16.32 -0.26
C ALA A 157 -15.48 15.54 0.56
N ASP A 158 -15.92 14.40 0.03
CA ASP A 158 -16.96 13.58 0.65
C ASP A 158 -16.85 12.09 0.26
N ALA A 159 -17.78 11.29 0.73
CA ALA A 159 -17.82 9.84 0.44
C ALA A 159 -18.13 9.54 -1.04
N ALA A 160 -18.83 10.42 -1.75
CA ALA A 160 -19.12 10.24 -3.17
C ALA A 160 -17.86 10.41 -4.02
N GLU A 161 -17.04 11.41 -3.72
CA GLU A 161 -15.74 11.60 -4.38
C GLU A 161 -14.77 10.45 -4.07
N GLN A 162 -14.75 9.94 -2.83
CA GLN A 162 -13.96 8.76 -2.47
C GLN A 162 -14.35 7.53 -3.28
N GLU A 163 -15.64 7.24 -3.41
CA GLU A 163 -16.12 6.09 -4.17
C GLU A 163 -15.92 6.28 -5.67
N GLN A 164 -16.06 7.50 -6.20
CA GLN A 164 -15.75 7.81 -7.59
C GLN A 164 -14.27 7.58 -7.90
N LEU A 165 -13.36 8.09 -7.07
CA LEU A 165 -11.92 7.87 -7.23
C LEU A 165 -11.58 6.39 -7.18
N LYS A 166 -12.13 5.66 -6.20
CA LYS A 166 -11.96 4.21 -6.08
C LYS A 166 -12.36 3.50 -7.36
N ALA A 167 -13.57 3.78 -7.89
CA ALA A 167 -14.07 3.14 -9.12
C ALA A 167 -13.16 3.44 -10.33
N GLN A 168 -12.67 4.67 -10.47
CA GLN A 168 -11.74 5.05 -11.53
C GLN A 168 -10.41 4.28 -11.43
N ILE A 169 -9.87 4.13 -10.23
CA ILE A 169 -8.64 3.37 -9.99
C ILE A 169 -8.87 1.88 -10.28
N GLU A 170 -9.97 1.29 -9.83
CA GLU A 170 -10.30 -0.11 -10.09
C GLU A 170 -10.39 -0.38 -11.60
N ALA A 171 -11.08 0.46 -12.36
CA ALA A 171 -11.19 0.35 -13.82
C ALA A 171 -9.81 0.46 -14.50
N ALA A 172 -9.00 1.46 -14.12
CA ALA A 172 -7.67 1.64 -14.70
C ALA A 172 -6.73 0.46 -14.41
N LEU A 173 -6.81 -0.14 -13.23
CA LEU A 173 -6.02 -1.33 -12.87
C LEU A 173 -6.48 -2.59 -13.63
N GLU A 174 -7.77 -2.72 -13.93
CA GLU A 174 -8.29 -3.79 -14.81
C GLU A 174 -7.76 -3.64 -16.25
N ASP A 175 -7.73 -2.42 -16.78
CA ASP A 175 -7.17 -2.13 -18.12
C ASP A 175 -5.67 -2.47 -18.19
N VAL A 176 -4.90 -2.08 -17.17
CA VAL A 176 -3.46 -2.43 -17.07
C VAL A 176 -3.27 -3.95 -17.04
N ARG A 177 -4.06 -4.66 -16.24
CA ARG A 177 -4.00 -6.12 -16.16
C ARG A 177 -4.30 -6.78 -17.51
N ALA A 178 -5.32 -6.32 -18.21
CA ALA A 178 -5.66 -6.80 -19.54
C ALA A 178 -4.50 -6.58 -20.53
N ALA A 179 -3.96 -5.37 -20.57
CA ALA A 179 -2.85 -5.02 -21.45
C ALA A 179 -1.57 -5.85 -21.17
N VAL A 180 -1.22 -6.07 -19.90
CA VAL A 180 -0.06 -6.88 -19.49
C VAL A 180 -0.25 -8.36 -19.88
N ASN A 181 -1.44 -8.90 -19.70
CA ASN A 181 -1.77 -10.28 -20.07
C ASN A 181 -1.73 -10.47 -21.60
N ASP A 182 -2.30 -9.54 -22.36
CA ASP A 182 -2.30 -9.59 -23.83
C ASP A 182 -0.88 -9.49 -24.39
N TRP A 183 -0.05 -8.60 -23.82
CA TRP A 183 1.35 -8.47 -24.22
C TRP A 183 2.15 -9.74 -23.96
N ALA A 184 1.97 -10.38 -22.80
CA ALA A 184 2.62 -11.65 -22.48
C ALA A 184 2.22 -12.75 -23.47
N ALA A 185 0.91 -12.86 -23.78
CA ALA A 185 0.40 -13.83 -24.75
C ALA A 185 0.90 -13.58 -26.18
N MET A 186 1.05 -12.31 -26.59
CA MET A 186 1.61 -11.95 -27.91
C MET A 186 3.09 -12.29 -28.02
N ARG A 187 3.87 -11.97 -26.97
CA ARG A 187 5.31 -12.29 -26.92
C ARG A 187 5.53 -13.80 -27.03
N ASP A 188 4.78 -14.61 -26.29
CA ASP A 188 4.94 -16.07 -26.24
C ASP A 188 4.53 -16.74 -27.58
N LYS A 189 3.73 -16.05 -28.42
CA LYS A 189 3.43 -16.51 -29.79
C LYS A 189 4.47 -16.10 -30.83
N ALA A 190 5.31 -15.13 -30.52
CA ALA A 190 6.33 -14.60 -31.44
C ALA A 190 7.69 -15.31 -31.30
N LEU A 191 7.86 -16.16 -30.29
CA LEU A 191 9.03 -17.03 -30.04
C LEU A 191 8.78 -18.46 -30.48
#